data_9559f3a28f76ff001b5abd142b4eaa38
#
_entry.id   9559f3a28f76ff001b5abd142b4eaa38
#
_cell.length_a   1.000
_cell.length_b   1.000
_cell.length_c   1.000
_cell.angle_alpha   90.00
_cell.angle_beta   90.00
_cell.angle_gamma   90.00
#
_symmetry.space_group_name_H-M   'P 1'
#
loop_
_entity.id
_entity.type
_entity.pdbx_description
1 polymer ?
#
loop_
_entity_poly.entity_id
_entity_poly.type
_entity_poly.pdbx_seq_one_letter_code
_entity_poly.pdbx_strand_id
1 'polypeptide(L)'
;MIVLRRLLIPPLLVVFVVFIFPLILLVYTRAVLLDSEFYTKNYTDMNISDRVYTNILPILIDETLPGQLKGENYDIKDDVYRILTNTIPSSWVDQIVLTTLSQFIPYLTGINDEASVYLDVKKLTDQLMIELNNDEFKKDIYTAVTDTTIEDISIRVKNAEDLPLGIKLEKSDVELLITSLLYYKWYESTYDTTLDTAYDYLSGETETFELNIKLKNNIRQVLNPFKQLLQEQKVYNLAIDKAGSLIVSQFDLNSFNLPEGVSFNNDFSLITNSESLSSSLDQDIINEIGDDLVDQIYLYLIGKSNSMEIEIDIKDLTPKINQIIMKEVENQLDSTIEQLPICSTEVTLGLISQNIDTIPNCYPQKLSSLPDSMELRFVLAILSIDFEDLYIYDKMLEDKIVEIKTSILQEVQSILNQNIPSNYVFSDEELKSYLSPTQVALIDQIRLWTIE
;
A
#
# COMPACT_ATOMS: atom_id res chain seq x y z
N MET A 1 24.14 40.99 -99.13
CA MET A 1 24.61 40.51 -97.83
C MET A 1 23.72 40.87 -96.63
N ILE A 2 23.18 42.07 -96.52
CA ILE A 2 22.41 42.56 -95.41
C ILE A 2 21.06 41.82 -95.27
N VAL A 3 20.35 41.49 -96.34
CA VAL A 3 19.09 40.80 -96.37
C VAL A 3 19.16 39.35 -95.87
N LEU A 4 20.26 38.62 -96.24
CA LEU A 4 20.51 37.24 -95.81
C LEU A 4 20.79 37.18 -94.32
N ARG A 5 21.48 38.18 -93.79
CA ARG A 5 21.75 38.29 -92.34
C ARG A 5 20.51 38.52 -91.50
N ARG A 6 19.58 39.35 -92.00
CA ARG A 6 18.26 39.60 -91.32
C ARG A 6 17.34 38.39 -91.37
N LEU A 7 17.45 37.52 -92.35
CA LEU A 7 16.64 36.35 -92.52
C LEU A 7 17.10 35.15 -91.65
N LEU A 8 18.41 35.08 -91.36
CA LEU A 8 19.03 34.04 -90.61
C LEU A 8 19.02 34.30 -89.09
N ILE A 9 18.92 35.56 -88.63
CA ILE A 9 18.94 35.92 -87.21
C ILE A 9 17.73 35.35 -86.44
N PRO A 10 16.46 35.46 -86.93
CA PRO A 10 15.29 34.94 -86.18
C PRO A 10 15.35 33.43 -85.97
N PRO A 11 15.63 32.57 -86.99
CA PRO A 11 15.67 31.13 -86.77
C PRO A 11 16.84 30.73 -85.87
N LEU A 12 17.99 31.42 -85.94
CA LEU A 12 19.13 31.16 -85.09
C LEU A 12 18.86 31.56 -83.65
N LEU A 13 18.09 32.63 -83.44
CA LEU A 13 17.66 33.08 -82.14
C LEU A 13 16.65 32.09 -81.52
N VAL A 14 15.74 31.53 -82.34
CA VAL A 14 14.81 30.47 -81.88
C VAL A 14 15.56 29.20 -81.47
N VAL A 15 16.56 28.75 -82.25
CA VAL A 15 17.43 27.61 -81.94
C VAL A 15 18.18 27.86 -80.62
N PHE A 16 18.70 29.06 -80.42
CA PHE A 16 19.43 29.45 -79.23
C PHE A 16 18.48 29.40 -77.98
N VAL A 17 17.31 30.03 -78.07
CA VAL A 17 16.37 30.10 -76.94
C VAL A 17 15.77 28.74 -76.65
N VAL A 18 15.43 27.95 -77.68
CA VAL A 18 14.72 26.67 -77.46
C VAL A 18 15.67 25.52 -77.08
N PHE A 19 16.86 25.51 -77.59
CA PHE A 19 17.79 24.38 -77.40
C PHE A 19 19.02 24.73 -76.57
N ILE A 20 19.72 25.81 -76.88
CA ILE A 20 20.99 26.15 -76.28
C ILE A 20 20.81 26.72 -74.86
N PHE A 21 19.83 27.61 -74.66
CA PHE A 21 19.58 28.21 -73.37
C PHE A 21 19.15 27.19 -72.35
N PRO A 22 18.16 26.28 -72.59
CA PRO A 22 17.82 25.21 -71.67
C PRO A 22 19.01 24.26 -71.44
N LEU A 23 19.80 23.97 -72.43
CA LEU A 23 20.96 23.11 -72.28
C LEU A 23 22.07 23.75 -71.42
N ILE A 24 22.33 25.06 -71.60
CA ILE A 24 23.23 25.81 -70.71
C ILE A 24 22.65 25.82 -69.27
N LEU A 25 21.36 26.07 -69.11
CA LEU A 25 20.70 26.10 -67.83
C LEU A 25 20.74 24.72 -67.14
N LEU A 26 20.58 23.65 -67.93
CA LEU A 26 20.65 22.26 -67.39
C LEU A 26 22.11 21.91 -67.02
N VAL A 27 23.10 22.28 -67.81
CA VAL A 27 24.52 22.08 -67.48
C VAL A 27 24.91 22.90 -66.24
N TYR A 28 24.47 24.17 -66.18
CA TYR A 28 24.73 25.03 -65.03
C TYR A 28 24.02 24.50 -63.77
N THR A 29 22.74 24.13 -63.87
CA THR A 29 21.99 23.54 -62.76
C THR A 29 22.62 22.25 -62.29
N ARG A 30 23.06 21.38 -63.25
CA ARG A 30 23.78 20.17 -62.93
C ARG A 30 25.10 20.46 -62.22
N ALA A 31 25.88 21.40 -62.68
CA ALA A 31 27.19 21.77 -62.13
C ALA A 31 27.03 22.34 -60.70
N VAL A 32 25.97 23.11 -60.44
CA VAL A 32 25.70 23.68 -59.11
C VAL A 32 25.03 22.67 -58.16
N LEU A 33 24.00 21.93 -58.62
CA LEU A 33 23.26 20.98 -57.80
C LEU A 33 24.05 19.71 -57.49
N LEU A 34 25.10 19.40 -58.26
CA LEU A 34 25.94 18.23 -58.05
C LEU A 34 27.33 18.61 -57.53
N ASP A 35 27.51 19.85 -57.09
CA ASP A 35 28.73 20.33 -56.48
C ASP A 35 28.66 20.19 -54.95
N SER A 36 29.55 19.38 -54.39
CA SER A 36 29.63 19.19 -52.94
C SER A 36 29.97 20.48 -52.19
N GLU A 37 30.79 21.37 -52.79
CA GLU A 37 31.15 22.66 -52.18
C GLU A 37 29.94 23.59 -52.05
N PHE A 38 28.99 23.53 -52.99
CA PHE A 38 27.74 24.29 -52.91
C PHE A 38 26.93 23.89 -51.65
N TYR A 39 26.79 22.61 -51.40
CA TYR A 39 26.03 22.13 -50.25
C TYR A 39 26.75 22.34 -48.92
N THR A 40 28.06 22.07 -48.86
CA THR A 40 28.87 22.27 -47.67
C THR A 40 28.93 23.75 -47.29
N LYS A 41 29.09 24.65 -48.26
CA LYS A 41 29.06 26.10 -48.02
C LYS A 41 27.70 26.57 -47.51
N ASN A 42 26.62 26.19 -48.18
CA ASN A 42 25.28 26.59 -47.76
C ASN A 42 24.94 26.02 -46.37
N TYR A 43 25.32 24.79 -46.05
CA TYR A 43 25.14 24.22 -44.73
C TYR A 43 25.84 25.03 -43.64
N THR A 44 27.11 25.38 -43.89
CA THR A 44 27.93 26.17 -42.97
C THR A 44 27.42 27.62 -42.86
N ASP A 45 27.07 28.27 -43.96
CA ASP A 45 26.56 29.65 -43.98
C ASP A 45 25.20 29.78 -43.25
N MET A 46 24.38 28.73 -43.30
CA MET A 46 23.08 28.68 -42.61
C MET A 46 23.19 28.36 -41.13
N ASN A 47 24.32 27.89 -40.64
CA ASN A 47 24.56 27.50 -39.26
C ASN A 47 23.47 26.53 -38.72
N ILE A 48 23.16 25.48 -39.49
CA ILE A 48 21.99 24.62 -39.30
C ILE A 48 22.08 23.87 -37.98
N SER A 49 23.25 23.32 -37.64
CA SER A 49 23.42 22.60 -36.37
C SER A 49 23.12 23.47 -35.16
N ASP A 50 23.68 24.68 -35.09
CA ASP A 50 23.42 25.61 -34.00
C ASP A 50 21.93 25.97 -33.87
N ARG A 51 21.25 26.13 -35.01
CA ARG A 51 19.81 26.39 -35.02
C ARG A 51 19.00 25.21 -34.53
N VAL A 52 19.40 23.99 -34.83
CA VAL A 52 18.78 22.77 -34.31
C VAL A 52 18.91 22.73 -32.79
N TYR A 53 20.12 22.97 -32.28
CA TYR A 53 20.40 22.92 -30.85
C TYR A 53 19.73 24.06 -30.08
N THR A 54 19.71 25.27 -30.60
CA THR A 54 19.15 26.43 -29.90
C THR A 54 17.62 26.54 -30.02
N ASN A 55 17.03 26.08 -31.11
CA ASN A 55 15.61 26.33 -31.38
C ASN A 55 14.75 25.06 -31.42
N ILE A 56 15.31 23.92 -31.90
CA ILE A 56 14.51 22.69 -32.09
C ILE A 56 14.65 21.74 -30.91
N LEU A 57 15.88 21.51 -30.45
CA LEU A 57 16.15 20.55 -29.37
C LEU A 57 15.40 20.87 -28.06
N PRO A 58 15.35 22.14 -27.60
CA PRO A 58 14.56 22.48 -26.40
C PRO A 58 13.07 22.18 -26.56
N ILE A 59 12.51 22.44 -27.75
CA ILE A 59 11.09 22.15 -28.03
C ILE A 59 10.83 20.64 -28.01
N LEU A 60 11.72 19.85 -28.62
CA LEU A 60 11.59 18.38 -28.61
C LEU A 60 11.67 17.81 -27.21
N ILE A 61 12.58 18.32 -26.37
CA ILE A 61 12.70 17.92 -24.97
C ILE A 61 11.39 18.26 -24.21
N ASP A 62 10.88 19.47 -24.42
CA ASP A 62 9.64 19.93 -23.78
C ASP A 62 8.42 19.12 -24.19
N GLU A 63 8.32 18.72 -25.45
CA GLU A 63 7.21 17.91 -25.97
C GLU A 63 7.33 16.42 -25.58
N THR A 64 8.56 15.92 -25.43
CA THR A 64 8.80 14.48 -25.21
C THR A 64 8.80 14.12 -23.74
N LEU A 65 9.33 15.01 -22.87
CA LEU A 65 9.44 14.74 -21.43
C LEU A 65 8.20 15.24 -20.68
N PRO A 66 7.67 14.43 -19.75
CA PRO A 66 6.55 14.84 -18.90
C PRO A 66 6.85 16.11 -18.11
N GLY A 67 5.85 16.99 -17.97
CA GLY A 67 5.98 18.24 -17.22
C GLY A 67 6.28 18.05 -15.72
N GLN A 68 6.05 16.84 -15.20
CA GLN A 68 6.32 16.44 -13.81
C GLN A 68 7.80 16.29 -13.47
N LEU A 69 8.70 16.33 -14.48
CA LEU A 69 10.14 16.21 -14.29
C LEU A 69 10.84 17.54 -13.94
N LYS A 70 10.06 18.51 -13.44
CA LYS A 70 10.56 19.78 -12.95
C LYS A 70 9.94 20.07 -11.58
N GLY A 71 10.78 20.28 -10.56
CA GLY A 71 10.43 20.67 -9.21
C GLY A 71 11.14 21.93 -8.75
N GLU A 72 11.00 22.28 -7.47
CA GLU A 72 11.70 23.44 -6.88
C GLU A 72 13.23 23.26 -6.88
N ASN A 73 13.71 22.03 -6.75
CA ASN A 73 15.12 21.71 -6.54
C ASN A 73 15.75 20.90 -7.66
N TYR A 74 15.03 20.64 -8.74
CA TYR A 74 15.54 19.89 -9.90
C TYR A 74 14.85 20.31 -11.19
N ASP A 75 15.59 20.24 -12.31
CA ASP A 75 15.07 20.42 -13.67
C ASP A 75 15.70 19.39 -14.61
N ILE A 76 15.04 18.21 -14.66
CA ILE A 76 15.52 17.10 -15.51
C ILE A 76 15.57 17.48 -16.98
N LYS A 77 14.74 18.41 -17.45
CA LYS A 77 14.75 18.87 -18.84
C LYS A 77 16.03 19.62 -19.16
N ASP A 78 16.46 20.50 -18.26
CA ASP A 78 17.74 21.23 -18.42
C ASP A 78 18.92 20.26 -18.36
N ASP A 79 18.88 19.25 -17.51
CA ASP A 79 19.90 18.22 -17.44
C ASP A 79 19.97 17.40 -18.73
N VAL A 80 18.83 16.94 -19.24
CA VAL A 80 18.77 16.19 -20.52
C VAL A 80 19.29 17.05 -21.65
N TYR A 81 18.95 18.34 -21.69
CA TYR A 81 19.49 19.26 -22.67
C TYR A 81 21.02 19.36 -22.56
N ARG A 82 21.54 19.55 -21.36
CA ARG A 82 22.99 19.62 -21.07
C ARG A 82 23.70 18.31 -21.48
N ILE A 83 23.15 17.17 -21.10
CA ILE A 83 23.70 15.84 -21.43
C ILE A 83 23.74 15.65 -22.95
N LEU A 84 22.67 15.96 -23.67
CA LEU A 84 22.59 15.81 -25.10
C LEU A 84 23.58 16.72 -25.79
N THR A 85 23.70 17.99 -25.40
CA THR A 85 24.62 18.96 -26.00
C THR A 85 26.09 18.64 -25.73
N ASN A 86 26.41 18.07 -24.57
CA ASN A 86 27.77 17.64 -24.23
C ASN A 86 28.15 16.33 -24.93
N THR A 87 27.18 15.39 -25.02
CA THR A 87 27.43 14.09 -25.67
C THR A 87 27.55 14.22 -27.18
N ILE A 88 26.67 15.01 -27.80
CA ILE A 88 26.59 15.22 -29.25
C ILE A 88 26.76 16.73 -29.51
N PRO A 89 27.97 17.29 -29.45
CA PRO A 89 28.14 18.72 -29.69
C PRO A 89 27.81 19.09 -31.13
N SER A 90 27.35 20.33 -31.38
CA SER A 90 26.97 20.81 -32.71
C SER A 90 28.12 20.65 -33.73
N SER A 91 29.35 20.84 -33.27
CA SER A 91 30.57 20.65 -34.12
C SER A 91 30.74 19.19 -34.59
N TRP A 92 30.33 18.21 -33.83
CA TRP A 92 30.35 16.80 -34.24
C TRP A 92 29.26 16.53 -35.31
N VAL A 93 28.07 17.09 -35.14
CA VAL A 93 26.99 17.02 -36.13
C VAL A 93 27.46 17.68 -37.45
N ASP A 94 28.07 18.86 -37.36
CA ASP A 94 28.65 19.54 -38.54
C ASP A 94 29.64 18.67 -39.25
N GLN A 95 30.57 18.05 -38.53
CA GLN A 95 31.59 17.19 -39.13
C GLN A 95 30.96 15.98 -39.86
N ILE A 96 29.94 15.35 -39.26
CA ILE A 96 29.24 14.22 -39.89
C ILE A 96 28.50 14.67 -41.14
N VAL A 97 27.71 15.75 -41.05
CA VAL A 97 26.96 16.25 -42.19
C VAL A 97 27.89 16.65 -43.34
N LEU A 98 28.93 17.39 -43.04
CA LEU A 98 29.91 17.82 -44.05
C LEU A 98 30.62 16.62 -44.66
N THR A 99 31.05 15.63 -43.86
CA THR A 99 31.67 14.40 -44.37
C THR A 99 30.68 13.61 -45.24
N THR A 100 29.44 13.47 -44.81
CA THR A 100 28.39 12.79 -45.57
C THR A 100 28.13 13.48 -46.89
N LEU A 101 27.95 14.81 -46.89
CA LEU A 101 27.75 15.57 -48.12
C LEU A 101 28.95 15.44 -49.08
N SER A 102 30.17 15.51 -48.56
CA SER A 102 31.40 15.41 -49.38
C SER A 102 31.60 14.03 -50.02
N GLN A 103 31.02 12.98 -49.44
CA GLN A 103 31.12 11.61 -49.98
C GLN A 103 29.90 11.19 -50.80
N PHE A 104 28.71 11.54 -50.36
CA PHE A 104 27.45 11.14 -51.02
C PHE A 104 27.26 11.89 -52.36
N ILE A 105 27.61 13.16 -52.46
CA ILE A 105 27.39 13.91 -53.67
C ILE A 105 28.27 13.39 -54.83
N PRO A 106 29.60 13.15 -54.65
CA PRO A 106 30.41 12.49 -55.66
C PRO A 106 29.91 11.09 -56.06
N TYR A 107 29.37 10.32 -55.10
CA TYR A 107 28.75 9.03 -55.38
C TYR A 107 27.50 9.16 -56.25
N LEU A 108 26.56 10.06 -55.87
CA LEU A 108 25.35 10.33 -56.66
C LEU A 108 25.64 10.87 -58.07
N THR A 109 26.77 11.55 -58.24
CA THR A 109 27.21 12.06 -59.54
C THR A 109 27.96 11.04 -60.40
N GLY A 110 28.25 9.86 -59.86
CA GLY A 110 29.02 8.82 -60.52
C GLY A 110 30.51 9.15 -60.62
N ILE A 111 31.01 10.06 -59.81
CA ILE A 111 32.48 10.39 -59.70
C ILE A 111 33.14 9.31 -58.85
N ASN A 112 32.46 8.86 -57.78
CA ASN A 112 32.91 7.77 -56.91
C ASN A 112 31.97 6.56 -57.04
N ASP A 113 32.55 5.36 -57.03
CA ASP A 113 31.77 4.10 -57.10
C ASP A 113 31.16 3.70 -55.77
N GLU A 114 31.65 4.23 -54.65
CA GLU A 114 31.20 3.92 -53.29
C GLU A 114 31.11 5.18 -52.43
N ALA A 115 30.14 5.21 -51.52
CA ALA A 115 30.03 6.19 -50.43
C ALA A 115 30.03 5.47 -49.11
N SER A 116 30.97 5.80 -48.22
CA SER A 116 31.02 5.25 -46.86
C SER A 116 31.22 6.36 -45.84
N VAL A 117 30.36 6.40 -44.84
CA VAL A 117 30.49 7.34 -43.73
C VAL A 117 30.75 6.51 -42.46
N TYR A 118 31.89 6.75 -41.85
CA TYR A 118 32.22 6.10 -40.57
C TYR A 118 31.79 6.99 -39.43
N LEU A 119 30.98 6.40 -38.52
CA LEU A 119 30.52 7.02 -37.30
C LEU A 119 31.18 6.34 -36.09
N ASP A 120 31.91 7.12 -35.30
CA ASP A 120 32.48 6.64 -34.04
C ASP A 120 31.41 6.67 -32.92
N VAL A 121 30.56 5.66 -32.94
CA VAL A 121 29.47 5.52 -31.95
C VAL A 121 30.02 5.25 -30.54
N LYS A 122 31.15 4.54 -30.43
CA LYS A 122 31.77 4.23 -29.15
C LYS A 122 32.13 5.48 -28.36
N LYS A 123 32.75 6.46 -29.03
CA LYS A 123 33.11 7.74 -28.40
C LYS A 123 31.89 8.50 -27.86
N LEU A 124 30.76 8.43 -28.57
CA LEU A 124 29.51 9.04 -28.12
C LEU A 124 28.93 8.30 -26.92
N THR A 125 28.96 6.97 -26.95
CA THR A 125 28.49 6.14 -25.81
C THR A 125 29.33 6.42 -24.56
N ASP A 126 30.67 6.45 -24.70
CA ASP A 126 31.55 6.76 -23.58
C ASP A 126 31.25 8.16 -22.98
N GLN A 127 31.07 9.17 -23.86
CA GLN A 127 30.72 10.52 -23.38
C GLN A 127 29.35 10.58 -22.74
N LEU A 128 28.35 9.89 -23.29
CA LEU A 128 27.00 9.78 -22.71
C LEU A 128 27.08 9.18 -21.30
N MET A 129 27.84 8.11 -21.11
CA MET A 129 28.00 7.47 -19.81
C MET A 129 28.67 8.40 -18.79
N ILE A 130 29.64 9.21 -19.19
CA ILE A 130 30.24 10.21 -18.30
C ILE A 130 29.20 11.23 -17.83
N GLU A 131 28.39 11.74 -18.76
CA GLU A 131 27.36 12.73 -18.44
C GLU A 131 26.23 12.13 -17.56
N LEU A 132 25.78 10.91 -17.87
CA LEU A 132 24.76 10.22 -17.08
C LEU A 132 25.27 9.81 -15.69
N ASN A 133 26.58 9.55 -15.55
CA ASN A 133 27.20 9.20 -14.27
C ASN A 133 27.52 10.43 -13.39
N ASN A 134 27.02 11.60 -13.75
CA ASN A 134 27.17 12.82 -12.96
C ASN A 134 26.35 12.75 -11.67
N ASP A 135 26.97 13.04 -10.51
CA ASP A 135 26.32 12.94 -9.18
C ASP A 135 25.12 13.89 -9.03
N GLU A 136 25.18 15.08 -9.64
CA GLU A 136 24.09 16.04 -9.62
C GLU A 136 22.88 15.49 -10.37
N PHE A 137 23.09 14.97 -11.59
CA PHE A 137 22.04 14.35 -12.38
C PHE A 137 21.41 13.13 -11.68
N LYS A 138 22.24 12.27 -11.07
CA LYS A 138 21.73 11.13 -10.29
C LYS A 138 20.81 11.60 -9.15
N LYS A 139 21.23 12.65 -8.45
CA LYS A 139 20.46 13.21 -7.35
C LYS A 139 19.15 13.84 -7.84
N ASP A 140 19.19 14.54 -8.97
CA ASP A 140 18.01 15.16 -9.55
C ASP A 140 16.98 14.12 -10.02
N ILE A 141 17.42 13.03 -10.66
CA ILE A 141 16.56 11.90 -10.99
C ILE A 141 15.97 11.26 -9.74
N TYR A 142 16.79 11.03 -8.70
CA TYR A 142 16.30 10.49 -7.43
C TYR A 142 15.21 11.37 -6.83
N THR A 143 15.44 12.67 -6.77
CA THR A 143 14.49 13.64 -6.21
C THR A 143 13.21 13.67 -7.05
N ALA A 144 13.33 13.69 -8.37
CA ALA A 144 12.17 13.68 -9.27
C ALA A 144 11.32 12.41 -9.10
N VAL A 145 11.96 11.24 -9.01
CA VAL A 145 11.26 9.95 -8.84
C VAL A 145 10.58 9.88 -7.46
N THR A 146 11.28 10.28 -6.40
CA THR A 146 10.70 10.25 -5.04
C THR A 146 9.56 11.25 -4.89
N ASP A 147 9.73 12.50 -5.32
CA ASP A 147 8.69 13.54 -5.21
C ASP A 147 7.44 13.17 -6.01
N THR A 148 7.62 12.69 -7.25
CA THR A 148 6.49 12.25 -8.10
C THR A 148 5.76 11.05 -7.46
N THR A 149 6.50 10.11 -6.90
CA THR A 149 5.93 8.93 -6.24
C THR A 149 5.18 9.33 -4.97
N ILE A 150 5.75 10.23 -4.16
CA ILE A 150 5.11 10.76 -2.94
C ILE A 150 3.81 11.49 -3.30
N GLU A 151 3.83 12.32 -4.34
CA GLU A 151 2.65 13.08 -4.77
C GLU A 151 1.54 12.14 -5.28
N ASP A 152 1.86 11.20 -6.17
CA ASP A 152 0.88 10.25 -6.72
C ASP A 152 0.25 9.38 -5.62
N ILE A 153 1.07 8.83 -4.72
CA ILE A 153 0.58 8.03 -3.60
C ILE A 153 -0.24 8.87 -2.63
N SER A 154 0.20 10.10 -2.31
CA SER A 154 -0.54 10.99 -1.41
C SER A 154 -1.92 11.35 -1.97
N ILE A 155 -2.04 11.58 -3.28
CA ILE A 155 -3.31 11.82 -3.95
C ILE A 155 -4.20 10.57 -3.89
N ARG A 156 -3.65 9.38 -4.16
CA ARG A 156 -4.40 8.11 -4.12
C ARG A 156 -4.90 7.80 -2.71
N VAL A 157 -4.04 7.95 -1.71
CA VAL A 157 -4.39 7.73 -0.30
C VAL A 157 -5.46 8.71 0.17
N LYS A 158 -5.35 9.99 -0.18
CA LYS A 158 -6.36 11.01 0.15
C LYS A 158 -7.73 10.72 -0.48
N ASN A 159 -7.76 10.11 -1.66
CA ASN A 159 -8.97 9.75 -2.38
C ASN A 159 -9.48 8.35 -2.02
N ALA A 160 -8.72 7.56 -1.26
CA ALA A 160 -9.20 6.29 -0.73
C ALA A 160 -10.23 6.56 0.38
N GLU A 161 -11.46 6.13 0.18
CA GLU A 161 -12.57 6.40 1.10
C GLU A 161 -12.31 5.81 2.48
N ASP A 162 -11.65 4.63 2.59
CA ASP A 162 -11.25 4.04 3.86
C ASP A 162 -10.01 3.13 3.70
N LEU A 163 -8.94 3.46 4.38
CA LEU A 163 -7.85 2.51 4.58
C LEU A 163 -8.26 1.49 5.68
N PRO A 164 -7.76 0.25 5.62
CA PRO A 164 -8.04 -0.75 6.63
C PRO A 164 -7.79 -0.22 8.05
N LEU A 165 -8.66 -0.58 8.99
CA LEU A 165 -8.56 -0.17 10.40
C LEU A 165 -8.58 1.34 10.64
N GLY A 166 -9.09 2.13 9.68
CA GLY A 166 -9.21 3.59 9.82
C GLY A 166 -7.86 4.33 9.81
N ILE A 167 -6.81 3.72 9.26
CA ILE A 167 -5.49 4.36 9.08
C ILE A 167 -5.66 5.64 8.27
N LYS A 168 -5.04 6.71 8.74
CA LYS A 168 -4.98 8.00 8.04
C LYS A 168 -3.52 8.28 7.71
N LEU A 169 -3.19 8.30 6.42
CA LEU A 169 -1.84 8.66 5.97
C LEU A 169 -1.83 10.12 5.54
N GLU A 170 -1.02 10.92 6.21
CA GLU A 170 -0.69 12.27 5.78
C GLU A 170 0.45 12.23 4.75
N LYS A 171 0.67 13.36 4.05
CA LYS A 171 1.77 13.44 3.07
C LYS A 171 3.13 13.17 3.71
N SER A 172 3.34 13.61 4.95
CA SER A 172 4.56 13.34 5.73
C SER A 172 4.81 11.85 5.99
N ASP A 173 3.73 11.09 6.23
CA ASP A 173 3.82 9.64 6.46
C ASP A 173 4.20 8.92 5.16
N VAL A 174 3.55 9.32 4.04
CA VAL A 174 3.88 8.80 2.71
C VAL A 174 5.33 9.12 2.36
N GLU A 175 5.80 10.34 2.62
CA GLU A 175 7.18 10.75 2.40
C GLU A 175 8.16 9.90 3.20
N LEU A 176 7.90 9.66 4.50
CA LEU A 176 8.73 8.82 5.36
C LEU A 176 8.81 7.37 4.83
N LEU A 177 7.68 6.80 4.45
CA LEU A 177 7.62 5.43 3.94
C LEU A 177 8.33 5.30 2.58
N ILE A 178 8.10 6.22 1.65
CA ILE A 178 8.71 6.18 0.30
C ILE A 178 10.22 6.44 0.38
N THR A 179 10.67 7.42 1.15
CA THR A 179 12.12 7.69 1.31
C THR A 179 12.84 6.55 2.03
N SER A 180 12.15 5.82 2.92
CA SER A 180 12.68 4.61 3.53
C SER A 180 12.76 3.43 2.55
N LEU A 181 11.78 3.32 1.64
CA LEU A 181 11.74 2.28 0.60
C LEU A 181 12.79 2.55 -0.48
N LEU A 182 12.85 3.78 -0.97
CA LEU A 182 13.73 4.23 -2.05
C LEU A 182 14.92 5.02 -1.49
N TYR A 183 15.55 4.54 -0.41
CA TYR A 183 16.66 5.29 0.18
C TYR A 183 17.79 5.51 -0.81
N TYR A 184 18.40 6.71 -0.77
CA TYR A 184 19.33 7.20 -1.79
C TYR A 184 20.49 6.24 -2.10
N LYS A 185 21.07 5.60 -1.08
CA LYS A 185 22.21 4.68 -1.28
C LYS A 185 21.83 3.42 -2.10
N TRP A 186 20.62 2.91 -1.92
CA TRP A 186 20.13 1.80 -2.74
C TRP A 186 19.84 2.28 -4.17
N TYR A 187 19.19 3.44 -4.31
CA TYR A 187 18.95 4.06 -5.61
C TYR A 187 20.26 4.26 -6.37
N GLU A 188 21.26 4.88 -5.76
CA GLU A 188 22.59 5.11 -6.36
C GLU A 188 23.21 3.81 -6.87
N SER A 189 23.25 2.75 -6.03
CA SER A 189 23.77 1.44 -6.44
C SER A 189 22.96 0.80 -7.57
N THR A 190 21.64 0.96 -7.56
CA THR A 190 20.75 0.42 -8.61
C THR A 190 20.92 1.20 -9.91
N TYR A 191 21.04 2.52 -9.82
CA TYR A 191 21.30 3.40 -10.94
C TYR A 191 22.65 3.05 -11.63
N ASP A 192 23.72 2.93 -10.85
CA ASP A 192 25.05 2.56 -11.38
C ASP A 192 25.00 1.20 -12.09
N THR A 193 24.39 0.19 -11.47
CA THR A 193 24.21 -1.14 -12.10
C THR A 193 23.39 -1.04 -13.40
N THR A 194 22.36 -0.18 -13.42
CA THR A 194 21.54 0.04 -14.61
C THR A 194 22.34 0.69 -15.73
N LEU A 195 23.18 1.69 -15.39
CA LEU A 195 24.06 2.33 -16.36
C LEU A 195 25.09 1.36 -16.93
N ASP A 196 25.73 0.56 -16.09
CA ASP A 196 26.71 -0.45 -16.54
C ASP A 196 26.05 -1.44 -17.50
N THR A 197 24.86 -1.96 -17.15
CA THR A 197 24.09 -2.87 -18.03
C THR A 197 23.70 -2.19 -19.35
N ALA A 198 23.32 -0.91 -19.30
CA ALA A 198 23.00 -0.14 -20.50
C ALA A 198 24.24 0.09 -21.37
N TYR A 199 25.41 0.34 -20.78
CA TYR A 199 26.67 0.47 -21.48
C TYR A 199 27.05 -0.81 -22.22
N ASP A 200 27.01 -1.95 -21.52
CA ASP A 200 27.31 -3.27 -22.10
C ASP A 200 26.42 -3.58 -23.31
N TYR A 201 25.14 -3.25 -23.20
CA TYR A 201 24.18 -3.40 -24.30
C TYR A 201 24.49 -2.45 -25.47
N LEU A 202 24.73 -1.15 -25.21
CA LEU A 202 24.99 -0.14 -26.23
C LEU A 202 26.34 -0.32 -26.89
N SER A 203 27.34 -0.86 -26.16
CA SER A 203 28.66 -1.19 -26.69
C SER A 203 28.69 -2.47 -27.53
N GLY A 204 27.60 -3.26 -27.45
CA GLY A 204 27.48 -4.56 -28.12
C GLY A 204 28.18 -5.70 -27.38
N GLU A 205 28.52 -5.53 -26.11
CA GLU A 205 29.08 -6.59 -25.26
C GLU A 205 28.01 -7.61 -24.85
N THR A 206 26.74 -7.19 -24.81
CA THR A 206 25.57 -8.06 -24.57
C THR A 206 24.53 -7.89 -25.66
N GLU A 207 23.79 -8.97 -25.97
CA GLU A 207 22.72 -8.97 -26.99
C GLU A 207 21.37 -8.53 -26.39
N THR A 208 21.20 -8.61 -25.06
CA THR A 208 19.95 -8.32 -24.35
C THR A 208 20.18 -7.29 -23.26
N PHE A 209 19.20 -6.41 -23.07
CA PHE A 209 19.14 -5.51 -21.94
C PHE A 209 18.18 -6.08 -20.89
N GLU A 210 18.71 -6.58 -19.78
CA GLU A 210 17.93 -7.12 -18.67
C GLU A 210 18.21 -6.33 -17.40
N LEU A 211 17.15 -5.74 -16.83
CA LEU A 211 17.23 -4.99 -15.59
C LEU A 211 16.59 -5.80 -14.46
N ASN A 212 17.39 -6.14 -13.45
CA ASN A 212 16.92 -6.87 -12.28
C ASN A 212 16.97 -5.98 -11.03
N ILE A 213 15.83 -5.38 -10.66
CA ILE A 213 15.72 -4.48 -9.50
C ILE A 213 15.22 -5.27 -8.29
N LYS A 214 16.05 -5.39 -7.25
CA LYS A 214 15.72 -6.13 -6.04
C LYS A 214 15.22 -5.21 -4.93
N LEU A 215 13.90 -5.19 -4.70
CA LEU A 215 13.26 -4.39 -3.66
C LEU A 215 13.16 -5.09 -2.29
N LYS A 216 13.39 -6.40 -2.24
CA LYS A 216 13.22 -7.23 -1.03
C LYS A 216 13.92 -6.67 0.22
N ASN A 217 15.14 -6.20 0.05
CA ASN A 217 15.91 -5.64 1.17
C ASN A 217 15.40 -4.27 1.61
N ASN A 218 14.77 -3.53 0.71
CA ASN A 218 14.25 -2.20 0.96
C ASN A 218 12.95 -2.24 1.76
N ILE A 219 12.10 -3.24 1.51
CA ILE A 219 10.88 -3.43 2.30
C ILE A 219 11.21 -3.55 3.78
N ARG A 220 12.34 -4.17 4.13
CA ARG A 220 12.78 -4.25 5.52
C ARG A 220 13.07 -2.87 6.14
N GLN A 221 13.53 -1.91 5.35
CA GLN A 221 13.80 -0.55 5.84
C GLN A 221 12.51 0.23 6.15
N VAL A 222 11.42 -0.13 5.48
CA VAL A 222 10.10 0.48 5.70
C VAL A 222 9.41 -0.04 6.96
N LEU A 223 9.77 -1.25 7.42
CA LEU A 223 9.10 -1.91 8.55
C LEU A 223 9.07 -1.05 9.82
N ASN A 224 10.20 -0.51 10.24
CA ASN A 224 10.26 0.27 11.47
C ASN A 224 9.45 1.58 11.38
N PRO A 225 9.60 2.41 10.34
CA PRO A 225 8.72 3.57 10.15
C PRO A 225 7.24 3.19 10.09
N PHE A 226 6.90 2.09 9.44
CA PHE A 226 5.51 1.61 9.34
C PHE A 226 4.96 1.16 10.70
N LYS A 227 5.73 0.40 11.49
CA LYS A 227 5.38 0.02 12.87
C LYS A 227 5.13 1.25 13.73
N GLN A 228 6.03 2.23 13.68
CA GLN A 228 5.88 3.48 14.43
C GLN A 228 4.59 4.22 14.04
N LEU A 229 4.28 4.32 12.76
CA LEU A 229 3.05 4.94 12.28
C LEU A 229 1.80 4.22 12.82
N LEU A 230 1.79 2.89 12.80
CA LEU A 230 0.68 2.09 13.33
C LEU A 230 0.49 2.29 14.85
N GLN A 231 1.59 2.41 15.60
CA GLN A 231 1.57 2.70 17.03
C GLN A 231 1.02 4.10 17.31
N GLU A 232 1.53 5.14 16.63
CA GLU A 232 1.09 6.53 16.78
C GLU A 232 -0.40 6.71 16.50
N GLN A 233 -0.93 6.00 15.50
CA GLN A 233 -2.34 6.03 15.12
C GLN A 233 -3.21 5.05 15.93
N LYS A 234 -2.65 4.36 16.91
CA LYS A 234 -3.34 3.36 17.76
C LYS A 234 -4.02 2.23 16.94
N VAL A 235 -3.47 1.91 15.77
CA VAL A 235 -4.00 0.85 14.90
C VAL A 235 -3.91 -0.51 15.59
N TYR A 236 -2.86 -0.74 16.37
CA TYR A 236 -2.70 -1.96 17.17
C TYR A 236 -3.81 -2.13 18.19
N ASN A 237 -4.24 -1.03 18.83
CA ASN A 237 -5.37 -1.05 19.75
C ASN A 237 -6.65 -1.52 19.05
N LEU A 238 -6.94 -0.96 17.86
CA LEU A 238 -8.11 -1.35 17.07
C LEU A 238 -8.03 -2.80 16.60
N ALA A 239 -6.85 -3.26 16.20
CA ALA A 239 -6.64 -4.65 15.77
C ALA A 239 -6.87 -5.63 16.93
N ILE A 240 -6.36 -5.33 18.11
CA ILE A 240 -6.56 -6.15 19.34
C ILE A 240 -8.01 -6.14 19.75
N ASP A 241 -8.70 -5.00 19.73
CA ASP A 241 -10.12 -4.92 20.06
C ASP A 241 -10.97 -5.76 19.07
N LYS A 242 -10.63 -5.69 17.78
CA LYS A 242 -11.30 -6.50 16.77
C LYS A 242 -11.03 -7.99 16.97
N ALA A 243 -9.77 -8.38 17.17
CA ALA A 243 -9.40 -9.76 17.46
C ALA A 243 -10.08 -10.27 18.72
N GLY A 244 -10.08 -9.49 19.80
CA GLY A 244 -10.77 -9.82 21.04
C GLY A 244 -12.28 -10.04 20.84
N SER A 245 -12.93 -9.19 20.06
CA SER A 245 -14.35 -9.35 19.74
C SER A 245 -14.64 -10.63 18.96
N LEU A 246 -13.76 -11.00 18.03
CA LEU A 246 -13.89 -12.25 17.26
C LEU A 246 -13.70 -13.48 18.15
N ILE A 247 -12.69 -13.46 19.02
CA ILE A 247 -12.45 -14.54 20.00
C ILE A 247 -13.69 -14.70 20.88
N VAL A 248 -14.19 -13.61 21.45
CA VAL A 248 -15.38 -13.65 22.32
C VAL A 248 -16.62 -14.14 21.57
N SER A 249 -16.81 -13.76 20.29
CA SER A 249 -17.97 -14.18 19.51
C SER A 249 -18.00 -15.68 19.19
N GLN A 250 -16.86 -16.37 19.30
CA GLN A 250 -16.78 -17.82 19.11
C GLN A 250 -17.23 -18.61 20.34
N PHE A 251 -17.36 -17.94 21.50
CA PHE A 251 -17.87 -18.59 22.71
C PHE A 251 -19.38 -18.62 22.72
N ASP A 252 -19.95 -19.82 22.58
CA ASP A 252 -21.39 -20.07 22.80
C ASP A 252 -21.62 -20.43 24.26
N LEU A 253 -22.01 -19.46 25.07
CA LEU A 253 -22.31 -19.69 26.48
C LEU A 253 -23.49 -20.65 26.68
N ASN A 254 -24.39 -20.80 25.69
CA ASN A 254 -25.50 -21.74 25.78
C ASN A 254 -25.07 -23.19 25.46
N SER A 255 -23.86 -23.41 24.92
CA SER A 255 -23.31 -24.76 24.76
C SER A 255 -22.84 -25.38 26.08
N PHE A 256 -22.77 -24.59 27.15
CA PHE A 256 -22.42 -25.05 28.47
C PHE A 256 -23.65 -25.65 29.18
N ASN A 257 -23.42 -26.67 30.01
CA ASN A 257 -24.48 -27.27 30.84
C ASN A 257 -24.87 -26.30 31.96
N LEU A 258 -25.61 -25.25 31.60
CA LEU A 258 -26.12 -24.29 32.53
C LEU A 258 -27.32 -24.89 33.30
N PRO A 259 -27.57 -24.46 34.55
CA PRO A 259 -28.77 -24.85 35.29
C PRO A 259 -30.06 -24.58 34.48
N GLU A 260 -31.06 -25.45 34.61
CA GLU A 260 -32.35 -25.26 33.96
C GLU A 260 -32.93 -23.86 34.25
N GLY A 261 -33.34 -23.16 33.19
CA GLY A 261 -33.91 -21.80 33.26
C GLY A 261 -32.93 -20.65 33.06
N VAL A 262 -31.62 -20.91 32.95
CA VAL A 262 -30.62 -19.90 32.61
C VAL A 262 -30.29 -20.00 31.13
N SER A 263 -30.59 -18.96 30.36
CA SER A 263 -30.17 -18.81 28.99
C SER A 263 -29.44 -17.49 28.85
N PHE A 264 -28.22 -17.53 28.32
CA PHE A 264 -27.46 -16.32 28.01
C PHE A 264 -27.76 -15.83 26.58
N ASN A 265 -27.84 -14.53 26.44
CA ASN A 265 -27.84 -13.95 25.12
C ASN A 265 -26.38 -13.96 24.59
N ASN A 266 -26.14 -14.71 23.50
CA ASN A 266 -24.83 -14.79 22.85
C ASN A 266 -24.47 -13.53 22.08
N ASP A 267 -25.27 -12.46 22.17
CA ASP A 267 -24.95 -11.18 21.53
C ASP A 267 -23.95 -10.40 22.39
N PHE A 268 -22.67 -10.76 22.26
CA PHE A 268 -21.55 -10.05 22.88
C PHE A 268 -21.24 -8.72 22.19
N SER A 269 -22.03 -8.27 21.21
CA SER A 269 -21.84 -6.99 20.53
C SER A 269 -21.87 -5.79 21.49
N LEU A 270 -22.54 -5.94 22.64
CA LEU A 270 -22.57 -4.91 23.69
C LEU A 270 -21.24 -4.80 24.46
N ILE A 271 -20.43 -5.85 24.53
CA ILE A 271 -19.12 -5.84 25.20
C ILE A 271 -18.15 -4.96 24.45
N THR A 272 -18.22 -4.99 23.11
CA THR A 272 -17.30 -4.22 22.23
C THR A 272 -17.52 -2.71 22.28
N ASN A 273 -18.64 -2.25 22.83
CA ASN A 273 -18.99 -0.84 22.89
C ASN A 273 -18.71 -0.16 24.25
N SER A 274 -18.52 -0.92 25.33
CA SER A 274 -18.40 -0.36 26.68
C SER A 274 -17.00 -0.41 27.30
N GLU A 275 -16.23 -1.45 27.02
CA GLU A 275 -14.83 -1.57 27.50
C GLU A 275 -13.99 -2.22 26.38
N SER A 276 -13.12 -1.42 25.75
CA SER A 276 -12.16 -1.87 24.76
C SER A 276 -11.12 -2.78 25.44
N LEU A 277 -10.86 -3.96 24.89
CA LEU A 277 -9.84 -4.88 25.40
C LEU A 277 -8.48 -4.19 25.51
N SER A 278 -8.13 -3.40 24.49
CA SER A 278 -6.89 -2.64 24.44
C SER A 278 -6.77 -1.62 25.58
N SER A 279 -7.88 -1.03 26.05
CA SER A 279 -7.85 -0.06 27.17
C SER A 279 -7.44 -0.68 28.51
N SER A 280 -7.54 -2.00 28.63
CA SER A 280 -7.24 -2.76 29.85
C SER A 280 -5.86 -3.43 29.83
N LEU A 281 -5.12 -3.27 28.69
CA LEU A 281 -3.77 -3.82 28.50
C LEU A 281 -2.71 -2.74 28.68
N ASP A 282 -1.51 -3.17 29.03
CA ASP A 282 -0.33 -2.30 28.98
C ASP A 282 0.03 -1.99 27.52
N GLN A 283 0.41 -0.74 27.23
CA GLN A 283 0.76 -0.31 25.87
C GLN A 283 1.96 -1.09 25.32
N ASP A 284 2.86 -1.54 26.19
CA ASP A 284 4.01 -2.35 25.77
C ASP A 284 3.56 -3.72 25.22
N ILE A 285 2.57 -4.36 25.85
CA ILE A 285 1.98 -5.62 25.37
C ILE A 285 1.26 -5.39 24.02
N ILE A 286 0.51 -4.29 23.90
CA ILE A 286 -0.18 -3.92 22.65
C ILE A 286 0.83 -3.76 21.51
N ASN A 287 1.93 -3.06 21.78
CA ASN A 287 2.98 -2.83 20.79
C ASN A 287 3.70 -4.13 20.42
N GLU A 288 3.99 -5.00 21.39
CA GLU A 288 4.64 -6.30 21.14
C GLU A 288 3.79 -7.18 20.22
N ILE A 289 2.50 -7.34 20.54
CA ILE A 289 1.55 -8.09 19.70
C ILE A 289 1.43 -7.46 18.31
N GLY A 290 1.28 -6.12 18.23
CA GLY A 290 1.16 -5.41 16.98
C GLY A 290 2.41 -5.54 16.11
N ASP A 291 3.58 -5.43 16.70
CA ASP A 291 4.86 -5.58 16.00
C ASP A 291 5.05 -6.99 15.45
N ASP A 292 4.65 -8.03 16.22
CA ASP A 292 4.70 -9.41 15.78
C ASP A 292 3.75 -9.67 14.59
N LEU A 293 2.54 -9.09 14.63
CA LEU A 293 1.61 -9.14 13.49
C LEU A 293 2.22 -8.56 12.21
N VAL A 294 2.86 -7.40 12.31
CA VAL A 294 3.52 -6.74 11.16
C VAL A 294 4.69 -7.60 10.65
N ASP A 295 5.46 -8.21 11.54
CA ASP A 295 6.56 -9.10 11.15
C ASP A 295 6.08 -10.37 10.44
N GLN A 296 4.95 -10.95 10.85
CA GLN A 296 4.34 -12.10 10.18
C GLN A 296 3.85 -11.73 8.78
N ILE A 297 3.17 -10.58 8.61
CA ILE A 297 2.76 -10.05 7.32
C ILE A 297 4.00 -9.81 6.42
N TYR A 298 5.06 -9.25 6.97
CA TYR A 298 6.31 -9.07 6.24
C TYR A 298 6.90 -10.39 5.74
N LEU A 299 6.92 -11.43 6.57
CA LEU A 299 7.43 -12.76 6.17
C LEU A 299 6.62 -13.34 5.01
N TYR A 300 5.31 -13.13 4.99
CA TYR A 300 4.45 -13.50 3.87
C TYR A 300 4.79 -12.70 2.61
N LEU A 301 4.90 -11.37 2.71
CA LEU A 301 5.22 -10.50 1.58
C LEU A 301 6.56 -10.83 0.91
N ILE A 302 7.59 -11.20 1.69
CA ILE A 302 8.90 -11.58 1.12
C ILE A 302 9.01 -13.05 0.72
N GLY A 303 7.89 -13.78 0.71
CA GLY A 303 7.83 -15.19 0.27
C GLY A 303 8.48 -16.19 1.24
N LYS A 304 8.72 -15.81 2.49
CA LYS A 304 9.20 -16.75 3.53
C LYS A 304 8.06 -17.55 4.16
N SER A 305 6.82 -17.08 4.07
CA SER A 305 5.61 -17.83 4.39
C SER A 305 4.79 -18.06 3.12
N ASN A 306 4.16 -19.22 3.01
CA ASN A 306 3.30 -19.58 1.87
C ASN A 306 1.85 -19.11 2.03
N SER A 307 1.41 -18.88 3.28
CA SER A 307 0.07 -18.41 3.64
C SER A 307 0.20 -17.14 4.48
N MET A 308 -0.81 -16.28 4.39
CA MET A 308 -0.94 -15.10 5.25
C MET A 308 -1.68 -15.50 6.54
N GLU A 309 -1.15 -16.51 7.23
CA GLU A 309 -1.66 -16.90 8.54
C GLU A 309 -1.00 -16.02 9.60
N ILE A 310 -1.81 -15.45 10.47
CA ILE A 310 -1.35 -14.61 11.57
C ILE A 310 -1.66 -15.32 12.87
N GLU A 311 -0.61 -15.71 13.60
CA GLU A 311 -0.72 -16.31 14.93
C GLU A 311 -0.55 -15.20 15.97
N ILE A 312 -1.54 -15.05 16.85
CA ILE A 312 -1.48 -14.13 17.99
C ILE A 312 -1.33 -14.98 19.26
N ASP A 313 -0.26 -14.75 20.00
CA ASP A 313 -0.16 -15.24 21.38
C ASP A 313 -1.13 -14.43 22.23
N ILE A 314 -2.23 -15.09 22.66
CA ILE A 314 -3.26 -14.46 23.46
C ILE A 314 -3.12 -14.80 24.98
N LYS A 315 -2.00 -15.40 25.36
CA LYS A 315 -1.77 -15.80 26.75
C LYS A 315 -1.91 -14.62 27.72
N ASP A 316 -1.37 -13.47 27.36
CA ASP A 316 -1.46 -12.25 28.16
C ASP A 316 -2.84 -11.57 28.03
N LEU A 317 -3.59 -11.86 26.97
CA LEU A 317 -4.96 -11.37 26.76
C LEU A 317 -6.00 -12.23 27.52
N THR A 318 -5.71 -13.51 27.71
CA THR A 318 -6.65 -14.49 28.32
C THR A 318 -7.26 -14.02 29.64
N PRO A 319 -6.49 -13.48 30.62
CA PRO A 319 -7.06 -13.01 31.87
C PRO A 319 -8.04 -11.86 31.67
N LYS A 320 -7.82 -10.99 30.70
CA LYS A 320 -8.68 -9.85 30.40
C LYS A 320 -9.92 -10.27 29.64
N ILE A 321 -9.78 -11.17 28.67
CA ILE A 321 -10.92 -11.78 27.97
C ILE A 321 -11.84 -12.46 28.99
N ASN A 322 -11.26 -13.25 29.89
CA ASN A 322 -12.01 -13.88 30.98
C ASN A 322 -12.75 -12.86 31.85
N GLN A 323 -12.09 -11.79 32.26
CA GLN A 323 -12.69 -10.73 33.07
C GLN A 323 -13.88 -10.07 32.34
N ILE A 324 -13.76 -9.79 31.06
CA ILE A 324 -14.80 -9.17 30.22
C ILE A 324 -16.01 -10.13 30.13
N ILE A 325 -15.77 -11.39 29.76
CA ILE A 325 -16.85 -12.40 29.67
C ILE A 325 -17.53 -12.59 31.01
N MET A 326 -16.76 -12.74 32.09
CA MET A 326 -17.30 -12.92 33.43
C MET A 326 -18.18 -11.76 33.88
N LYS A 327 -17.76 -10.52 33.61
CA LYS A 327 -18.56 -9.33 33.92
C LYS A 327 -19.86 -9.29 33.15
N GLU A 328 -19.84 -9.68 31.87
CA GLU A 328 -21.07 -9.76 31.08
C GLU A 328 -22.01 -10.86 31.57
N VAL A 329 -21.47 -12.04 31.86
CA VAL A 329 -22.25 -13.14 32.44
C VAL A 329 -22.90 -12.71 33.77
N GLU A 330 -22.13 -12.00 34.61
CA GLU A 330 -22.67 -11.45 35.86
C GLU A 330 -23.81 -10.47 35.63
N ASN A 331 -23.64 -9.52 34.69
CA ASN A 331 -24.68 -8.54 34.33
C ASN A 331 -25.95 -9.23 33.80
N GLN A 332 -25.78 -10.25 32.95
CA GLN A 332 -26.93 -11.00 32.41
C GLN A 332 -27.65 -11.82 33.49
N LEU A 333 -26.89 -12.43 34.41
CA LEU A 333 -27.49 -13.13 35.57
C LEU A 333 -28.27 -12.16 36.47
N ASP A 334 -27.70 -11.00 36.78
CA ASP A 334 -28.39 -9.99 37.61
C ASP A 334 -29.67 -9.51 36.91
N SER A 335 -29.60 -9.19 35.64
CA SER A 335 -30.75 -8.79 34.84
C SER A 335 -31.82 -9.90 34.80
N THR A 336 -31.41 -11.16 34.68
CA THR A 336 -32.34 -12.31 34.67
C THR A 336 -33.03 -12.46 36.02
N ILE A 337 -32.26 -12.36 37.11
CA ILE A 337 -32.79 -12.45 38.47
C ILE A 337 -33.74 -11.29 38.77
N GLU A 338 -33.39 -10.06 38.37
CA GLU A 338 -34.25 -8.87 38.59
C GLU A 338 -35.55 -8.91 37.78
N GLN A 339 -35.56 -9.58 36.63
CA GLN A 339 -36.75 -9.73 35.78
C GLN A 339 -37.65 -10.89 36.19
N LEU A 340 -37.24 -11.72 37.15
CA LEU A 340 -38.09 -12.80 37.63
C LEU A 340 -39.37 -12.25 38.25
N PRO A 341 -40.54 -12.84 37.95
CA PRO A 341 -41.79 -12.49 38.65
C PRO A 341 -41.67 -12.81 40.13
N ILE A 342 -42.33 -12.04 40.97
CA ILE A 342 -42.36 -12.34 42.41
C ILE A 342 -43.12 -13.63 42.63
N CYS A 343 -42.53 -14.57 43.38
CA CYS A 343 -43.20 -15.82 43.75
C CYS A 343 -44.45 -15.57 44.57
N SER A 344 -45.44 -16.44 44.44
CA SER A 344 -46.56 -16.49 45.45
C SER A 344 -46.02 -16.91 46.83
N THR A 345 -46.77 -16.58 47.88
CA THR A 345 -46.43 -16.96 49.28
C THR A 345 -46.19 -18.45 49.39
N GLU A 346 -47.07 -19.27 48.77
CA GLU A 346 -47.00 -20.73 48.82
C GLU A 346 -45.72 -21.26 48.16
N VAL A 347 -45.33 -20.69 46.99
CA VAL A 347 -44.14 -21.08 46.31
C VAL A 347 -42.89 -20.65 47.11
N THR A 348 -42.90 -19.45 47.70
CA THR A 348 -41.77 -18.95 48.51
C THR A 348 -41.57 -19.85 49.74
N LEU A 349 -42.66 -20.25 50.43
CA LEU A 349 -42.61 -21.18 51.58
C LEU A 349 -42.16 -22.59 51.13
N GLY A 350 -42.56 -23.03 49.95
CA GLY A 350 -42.06 -24.26 49.33
C GLY A 350 -40.57 -24.27 49.10
N LEU A 351 -39.96 -23.12 48.65
CA LEU A 351 -38.51 -22.96 48.44
C LEU A 351 -37.71 -23.09 49.74
N ILE A 352 -38.28 -22.72 50.90
CA ILE A 352 -37.64 -22.91 52.21
C ILE A 352 -37.50 -24.39 52.58
N SER A 353 -38.49 -25.20 52.21
CA SER A 353 -38.51 -26.65 52.54
C SER A 353 -37.74 -27.51 51.56
N GLN A 354 -37.33 -26.96 50.37
CA GLN A 354 -36.60 -27.65 49.33
C GLN A 354 -35.15 -27.17 49.27
N ASN A 355 -34.25 -28.06 48.91
CA ASN A 355 -32.86 -27.62 48.59
C ASN A 355 -32.89 -26.95 47.25
N ILE A 356 -32.63 -25.63 47.21
CA ILE A 356 -32.64 -24.86 45.99
C ILE A 356 -31.21 -24.94 45.39
N ASP A 357 -31.05 -25.74 44.35
CA ASP A 357 -29.76 -25.91 43.63
C ASP A 357 -29.74 -25.18 42.27
N THR A 358 -30.89 -24.59 41.87
CA THR A 358 -31.06 -23.87 40.60
C THR A 358 -31.77 -22.54 40.83
N ILE A 359 -31.60 -21.57 39.90
CA ILE A 359 -32.33 -20.30 39.95
C ILE A 359 -33.84 -20.62 39.84
N PRO A 360 -34.67 -20.20 40.83
CA PRO A 360 -36.08 -20.43 40.76
C PRO A 360 -36.76 -19.62 39.64
N ASN A 361 -37.90 -20.12 39.14
CA ASN A 361 -38.65 -19.42 38.07
C ASN A 361 -39.34 -18.12 38.55
N CYS A 362 -39.19 -17.75 39.77
CA CYS A 362 -39.68 -16.51 40.35
C CYS A 362 -38.80 -16.07 41.53
N TYR A 363 -38.70 -14.77 41.78
CA TYR A 363 -37.95 -14.22 42.90
C TYR A 363 -38.73 -14.40 44.20
N PRO A 364 -38.12 -14.94 45.28
CA PRO A 364 -38.82 -15.15 46.54
C PRO A 364 -39.40 -13.86 47.11
N GLN A 365 -40.67 -13.92 47.51
CA GLN A 365 -41.34 -12.81 48.19
C GLN A 365 -40.76 -12.63 49.60
N LYS A 366 -40.58 -11.37 50.04
CA LYS A 366 -40.18 -11.10 51.43
C LYS A 366 -41.29 -11.50 52.37
N LEU A 367 -41.13 -12.62 53.09
CA LEU A 367 -42.09 -13.18 54.01
C LEU A 367 -42.31 -12.25 55.20
N SER A 368 -41.24 -11.57 55.67
CA SER A 368 -41.36 -10.59 56.79
C SER A 368 -42.21 -9.36 56.45
N SER A 369 -42.47 -9.11 55.16
CA SER A 369 -43.35 -8.02 54.72
C SER A 369 -44.81 -8.41 54.56
N LEU A 370 -45.12 -9.68 54.70
CA LEU A 370 -46.50 -10.15 54.57
C LEU A 370 -47.34 -9.71 55.76
N PRO A 371 -48.64 -9.36 55.52
CA PRO A 371 -49.54 -9.06 56.62
C PRO A 371 -49.79 -10.33 57.51
N ASP A 372 -49.78 -10.12 58.78
CA ASP A 372 -50.08 -11.17 59.73
C ASP A 372 -51.57 -11.67 59.58
N SER A 373 -51.74 -12.81 58.92
CA SER A 373 -53.03 -13.43 58.64
C SER A 373 -53.13 -14.81 59.30
N MET A 374 -54.33 -15.24 59.60
CA MET A 374 -54.55 -16.56 60.17
C MET A 374 -54.09 -17.68 59.21
N GLU A 375 -54.24 -17.49 57.91
CA GLU A 375 -53.80 -18.42 56.84
C GLU A 375 -52.29 -18.55 56.83
N LEU A 376 -51.58 -17.44 56.90
CA LEU A 376 -50.10 -17.42 56.93
C LEU A 376 -49.63 -18.14 58.23
N ARG A 377 -50.18 -17.80 59.38
CA ARG A 377 -49.82 -18.48 60.65
C ARG A 377 -50.06 -19.98 60.59
N PHE A 378 -51.14 -20.41 59.94
CA PHE A 378 -51.46 -21.84 59.83
C PHE A 378 -50.43 -22.57 58.95
N VAL A 379 -50.03 -21.98 57.79
CA VAL A 379 -49.04 -22.57 56.93
C VAL A 379 -47.64 -22.58 57.59
N LEU A 380 -47.29 -21.53 58.28
CA LEU A 380 -46.02 -21.45 59.03
C LEU A 380 -45.96 -22.49 60.16
N ALA A 381 -47.10 -22.72 60.87
CA ALA A 381 -47.17 -23.75 61.88
C ALA A 381 -47.00 -25.17 61.33
N ILE A 382 -47.51 -25.46 60.11
CA ILE A 382 -47.28 -26.73 59.42
C ILE A 382 -45.78 -26.93 59.11
N LEU A 383 -45.12 -25.89 58.75
CA LEU A 383 -43.65 -25.90 58.40
C LEU A 383 -42.79 -25.80 59.67
N SER A 384 -43.35 -25.65 60.83
CA SER A 384 -42.69 -25.46 62.15
C SER A 384 -41.79 -24.17 62.11
N ILE A 385 -42.26 -23.12 61.42
CA ILE A 385 -41.61 -21.81 61.33
C ILE A 385 -42.30 -20.84 62.26
N ASP A 386 -41.53 -20.14 63.11
CA ASP A 386 -42.07 -19.08 63.95
C ASP A 386 -42.23 -17.79 63.12
N PHE A 387 -43.32 -17.05 63.33
CA PHE A 387 -43.59 -15.79 62.65
C PHE A 387 -42.52 -14.74 62.93
N GLU A 388 -41.90 -14.76 64.11
CA GLU A 388 -40.83 -13.87 64.50
C GLU A 388 -39.52 -14.17 63.79
N ASP A 389 -39.35 -15.38 63.25
CA ASP A 389 -38.16 -15.85 62.53
C ASP A 389 -38.24 -15.62 61.05
N LEU A 390 -39.31 -15.07 60.48
CA LEU A 390 -39.46 -14.85 59.01
C LEU A 390 -38.31 -14.05 58.37
N TYR A 391 -37.74 -13.10 59.11
CA TYR A 391 -36.58 -12.34 58.64
C TYR A 391 -35.35 -13.24 58.40
N ILE A 392 -35.17 -14.27 59.20
CA ILE A 392 -34.07 -15.23 59.07
C ILE A 392 -34.24 -16.03 57.78
N TYR A 393 -35.47 -16.41 57.46
CA TYR A 393 -35.79 -17.14 56.23
C TYR A 393 -35.65 -16.26 54.95
N ASP A 394 -36.07 -15.01 55.02
CA ASP A 394 -35.86 -14.05 53.93
C ASP A 394 -34.34 -13.92 53.60
N LYS A 395 -33.55 -13.77 54.67
CA LYS A 395 -32.07 -13.67 54.46
C LYS A 395 -31.51 -15.00 53.96
N MET A 396 -31.98 -16.15 54.46
CA MET A 396 -31.53 -17.44 53.95
C MET A 396 -31.84 -17.65 52.46
N LEU A 397 -33.01 -17.21 51.98
CA LEU A 397 -33.36 -17.27 50.56
C LEU A 397 -32.51 -16.33 49.70
N GLU A 398 -32.27 -15.10 50.18
CA GLU A 398 -31.36 -14.15 49.51
C GLU A 398 -29.95 -14.73 49.45
N ASP A 399 -29.41 -15.27 50.55
CA ASP A 399 -28.10 -15.89 50.61
C ASP A 399 -27.97 -17.11 49.66
N LYS A 400 -29.05 -17.91 49.53
CA LYS A 400 -29.13 -19.04 48.61
C LYS A 400 -29.06 -18.60 47.12
N ILE A 401 -29.77 -17.54 46.75
CA ILE A 401 -29.71 -17.00 45.39
C ILE A 401 -28.27 -16.50 45.06
N VAL A 402 -27.63 -15.84 46.02
CA VAL A 402 -26.23 -15.41 45.89
C VAL A 402 -25.28 -16.60 45.77
N GLU A 403 -25.51 -17.70 46.54
CA GLU A 403 -24.74 -18.94 46.45
C GLU A 403 -24.87 -19.59 45.07
N ILE A 404 -26.09 -19.68 44.53
CA ILE A 404 -26.34 -20.21 43.18
C ILE A 404 -25.67 -19.34 42.12
N LYS A 405 -25.85 -18.02 42.17
CA LYS A 405 -25.16 -17.07 41.27
C LYS A 405 -23.65 -17.29 41.31
N THR A 406 -23.07 -17.39 42.51
CA THR A 406 -21.62 -17.59 42.69
C THR A 406 -21.18 -18.94 42.11
N SER A 407 -21.96 -20.01 42.31
CA SER A 407 -21.67 -21.33 41.73
C SER A 407 -21.67 -21.30 40.20
N ILE A 408 -22.65 -20.64 39.58
CA ILE A 408 -22.70 -20.47 38.12
C ILE A 408 -21.49 -19.71 37.61
N LEU A 409 -21.11 -18.60 38.26
CA LEU A 409 -19.95 -17.82 37.89
C LEU A 409 -18.65 -18.64 38.02
N GLN A 410 -18.51 -19.47 39.07
CA GLN A 410 -17.34 -20.35 39.24
C GLN A 410 -17.28 -21.41 38.13
N GLU A 411 -18.41 -21.99 37.75
CA GLU A 411 -18.47 -22.97 36.66
C GLU A 411 -18.09 -22.34 35.33
N VAL A 412 -18.65 -21.17 34.99
CA VAL A 412 -18.29 -20.41 33.79
C VAL A 412 -16.80 -20.08 33.79
N GLN A 413 -16.24 -19.61 34.91
CA GLN A 413 -14.81 -19.31 35.05
C GLN A 413 -13.96 -20.56 34.82
N SER A 414 -14.34 -21.71 35.30
CA SER A 414 -13.64 -22.97 35.09
C SER A 414 -13.63 -23.37 33.63
N ILE A 415 -14.78 -23.21 32.96
CA ILE A 415 -14.95 -23.53 31.55
C ILE A 415 -14.11 -22.58 30.68
N LEU A 416 -14.13 -21.28 30.95
CA LEU A 416 -13.32 -20.28 30.22
C LEU A 416 -11.83 -20.60 30.34
N ASN A 417 -11.35 -20.94 31.52
CA ASN A 417 -9.93 -21.29 31.74
C ASN A 417 -9.50 -22.56 31.00
N GLN A 418 -10.42 -23.43 30.62
CA GLN A 418 -10.13 -24.67 29.91
C GLN A 418 -10.25 -24.53 28.40
N ASN A 419 -11.07 -23.62 27.90
CA ASN A 419 -11.47 -23.55 26.51
C ASN A 419 -10.87 -22.33 25.75
N ILE A 420 -10.37 -21.29 26.44
CA ILE A 420 -9.64 -20.22 25.76
C ILE A 420 -8.28 -20.74 25.32
N PRO A 421 -7.99 -20.77 24.02
CA PRO A 421 -6.70 -21.23 23.51
C PRO A 421 -5.58 -20.27 23.96
N SER A 422 -4.35 -20.75 24.02
CA SER A 422 -3.18 -19.89 24.27
C SER A 422 -2.81 -19.05 23.07
N ASN A 423 -3.11 -19.52 21.87
CA ASN A 423 -2.83 -18.86 20.59
C ASN A 423 -4.10 -18.82 19.74
N TYR A 424 -4.31 -17.72 19.06
CA TYR A 424 -5.35 -17.57 18.06
C TYR A 424 -4.72 -17.43 16.68
N VAL A 425 -5.18 -18.22 15.71
CA VAL A 425 -4.67 -18.19 14.34
C VAL A 425 -5.74 -17.63 13.43
N PHE A 426 -5.47 -16.46 12.84
CA PHE A 426 -6.26 -15.96 11.74
C PHE A 426 -5.82 -16.66 10.45
N SER A 427 -6.72 -17.39 9.82
CA SER A 427 -6.45 -18.05 8.54
C SER A 427 -6.34 -17.04 7.40
N ASP A 428 -5.66 -17.43 6.32
CA ASP A 428 -5.55 -16.65 5.08
C ASP A 428 -6.93 -16.23 4.52
N GLU A 429 -7.91 -17.15 4.56
CA GLU A 429 -9.28 -16.88 4.11
C GLU A 429 -9.98 -15.84 4.98
N GLU A 430 -9.81 -15.94 6.29
CA GLU A 430 -10.39 -15.02 7.27
C GLU A 430 -9.80 -13.62 7.12
N LEU A 431 -8.47 -13.50 7.03
CA LEU A 431 -7.80 -12.22 6.82
C LEU A 431 -8.20 -11.57 5.49
N LYS A 432 -8.26 -12.33 4.41
CA LYS A 432 -8.72 -11.85 3.11
C LYS A 432 -10.17 -11.39 3.12
N SER A 433 -11.01 -11.94 3.99
CA SER A 433 -12.41 -11.50 4.13
C SER A 433 -12.56 -10.06 4.67
N TYR A 434 -11.55 -9.56 5.40
CA TYR A 434 -11.52 -8.18 5.91
C TYR A 434 -10.93 -7.17 4.92
N LEU A 435 -10.36 -7.65 3.81
CA LEU A 435 -9.74 -6.84 2.78
C LEU A 435 -10.66 -6.72 1.57
N SER A 436 -10.64 -5.57 0.92
CA SER A 436 -11.30 -5.43 -0.38
C SER A 436 -10.56 -6.27 -1.45
N PRO A 437 -11.24 -6.71 -2.52
CA PRO A 437 -10.58 -7.43 -3.61
C PRO A 437 -9.37 -6.70 -4.20
N THR A 438 -9.42 -5.37 -4.23
CA THR A 438 -8.31 -4.51 -4.71
C THR A 438 -7.11 -4.58 -3.76
N GLN A 439 -7.34 -4.62 -2.44
CA GLN A 439 -6.28 -4.73 -1.43
C GLN A 439 -5.61 -6.11 -1.49
N VAL A 440 -6.41 -7.18 -1.64
CA VAL A 440 -5.88 -8.54 -1.82
C VAL A 440 -5.00 -8.61 -3.08
N ALA A 441 -5.48 -8.10 -4.21
CA ALA A 441 -4.72 -8.08 -5.46
C ALA A 441 -3.41 -7.27 -5.33
N LEU A 442 -3.42 -6.17 -4.57
CA LEU A 442 -2.22 -5.37 -4.31
C LEU A 442 -1.19 -6.14 -3.47
N ILE A 443 -1.63 -6.83 -2.42
CA ILE A 443 -0.78 -7.67 -1.57
C ILE A 443 -0.12 -8.77 -2.40
N ASP A 444 -0.91 -9.47 -3.23
CA ASP A 444 -0.41 -10.53 -4.10
C ASP A 444 0.59 -9.98 -5.14
N GLN A 445 0.35 -8.78 -5.67
CA GLN A 445 1.26 -8.13 -6.61
C GLN A 445 2.58 -7.71 -5.94
N ILE A 446 2.53 -7.14 -4.73
CA ILE A 446 3.74 -6.83 -3.94
C ILE A 446 4.53 -8.10 -3.67
N ARG A 447 3.84 -9.19 -3.29
CA ARG A 447 4.48 -10.48 -3.05
C ARG A 447 5.18 -11.03 -4.30
N LEU A 448 4.56 -10.96 -5.47
CA LEU A 448 5.19 -11.36 -6.73
C LEU A 448 6.49 -10.58 -6.98
N TRP A 449 6.47 -9.26 -6.83
CA TRP A 449 7.67 -8.43 -7.01
C TRP A 449 8.79 -8.69 -6.00
N THR A 450 8.49 -9.31 -4.88
CA THR A 450 9.48 -9.60 -3.83
C THR A 450 10.06 -11.01 -3.91
N ILE A 451 9.36 -11.93 -4.60
CA ILE A 451 9.79 -13.33 -4.75
C ILE A 451 10.62 -13.52 -6.02
N GLU A 452 10.31 -12.80 -7.09
CA GLU A 452 11.08 -12.76 -8.33
C GLU A 452 12.37 -11.94 -8.16
#